data_140b7633da30e1489abdef71c98bf0c2
#
_entry.id   140b7633da30e1489abdef71c98bf0c2
#
_cell.length_a   1.000
_cell.length_b   1.000
_cell.length_c   1.000
_cell.angle_alpha   90.00
_cell.angle_beta   90.00
_cell.angle_gamma   90.00
#
_symmetry.space_group_name_H-M   'P 1'
#
loop_
_entity.id
_entity.type
_entity.pdbx_description
1 polymer ?
#
loop_
_entity_poly.entity_id
_entity_poly.type
_entity_poly.pdbx_seq_one_letter_code
_entity_poly.pdbx_strand_id
1 'polypeptide(L)'
;MTEKNRKIILNRYGRAFLLNAKQMVQHWDHSKLQLKELIDPTMGSISIAYVHSLGLSYIPAMVKIFKQISPSYSLSLQEGKASTIIKDLLTNTVDFGFGTQYKTFPELEYTTLFTDRIVLIAAADHPFVKRQPISIDELEAEPFISYTPGTELKKLLDSTFSSQNRTLHTVYEGLEINSIVGLVKENEGVAFIADSVVSSINGIEKVDVDGLTIERPIYLIHKKQGYLSKAALAFKQFMLEYHGRNG
;
A
#
# COMPACT_ATOMS: atom_id res chain seq x y z
N MET A 1 20.24 29.47 4.29
CA MET A 1 18.95 30.04 3.89
C MET A 1 19.21 31.27 3.01
N THR A 2 18.42 31.48 1.99
CA THR A 2 18.50 32.67 1.13
C THR A 2 17.12 33.32 1.07
N GLU A 3 17.09 34.65 1.03
CA GLU A 3 15.85 35.41 0.94
C GLU A 3 15.50 35.66 -0.53
N LYS A 4 14.27 35.31 -0.94
CA LYS A 4 13.75 35.61 -2.28
C LYS A 4 12.30 36.07 -2.12
N ASN A 5 12.00 37.28 -2.55
CA ASN A 5 10.67 37.90 -2.45
C ASN A 5 10.04 37.85 -1.04
N ARG A 6 10.78 38.25 0.00
CA ARG A 6 10.38 38.21 1.42
C ARG A 6 9.99 36.82 1.99
N LYS A 7 10.26 35.76 1.25
CA LYS A 7 10.11 34.40 1.76
C LYS A 7 11.47 33.76 2.00
N ILE A 8 11.66 33.19 3.19
CA ILE A 8 12.87 32.43 3.51
C ILE A 8 12.75 31.07 2.82
N ILE A 9 13.67 30.77 1.92
CA ILE A 9 13.74 29.48 1.22
C ILE A 9 15.07 28.78 1.53
N LEU A 10 15.01 27.44 1.51
CA LEU A 10 16.21 26.63 1.70
C LEU A 10 17.12 26.74 0.45
N ASN A 11 18.38 27.09 0.66
CA ASN A 11 19.42 26.96 -0.35
C ASN A 11 19.86 25.48 -0.48
N ARG A 12 20.82 25.21 -1.36
CA ARG A 12 21.31 23.82 -1.59
C ARG A 12 21.82 23.13 -0.31
N TYR A 13 22.50 23.86 0.56
CA TYR A 13 23.02 23.35 1.82
C TYR A 13 21.91 23.10 2.83
N GLY A 14 20.94 24.01 2.93
CA GLY A 14 19.78 23.84 3.79
C GLY A 14 18.91 22.64 3.36
N ARG A 15 18.77 22.37 2.07
CA ARG A 15 18.05 21.18 1.57
C ARG A 15 18.80 19.90 1.91
N ALA A 16 20.11 19.87 1.75
CA ALA A 16 20.92 18.71 2.14
C ALA A 16 20.88 18.46 3.66
N PHE A 17 20.97 19.52 4.46
CA PHE A 17 20.91 19.43 5.92
C PHE A 17 19.51 19.08 6.43
N LEU A 18 18.43 19.54 5.76
CA LEU A 18 17.05 19.28 6.19
C LEU A 18 16.74 17.79 6.32
N LEU A 19 17.28 16.97 5.42
CA LEU A 19 17.07 15.52 5.46
C LEU A 19 17.63 14.94 6.76
N ASN A 20 18.87 15.28 7.10
CA ASN A 20 19.54 14.82 8.31
C ASN A 20 18.89 15.41 9.58
N ALA A 21 18.50 16.70 9.55
CA ALA A 21 17.82 17.34 10.65
C ALA A 21 16.46 16.66 10.96
N LYS A 22 15.69 16.32 9.94
CA LYS A 22 14.44 15.57 10.11
C LYS A 22 14.69 14.21 10.76
N GLN A 23 15.70 13.48 10.31
CA GLN A 23 16.05 12.18 10.90
C GLN A 23 16.46 12.31 12.38
N MET A 24 17.27 13.32 12.72
CA MET A 24 17.65 13.56 14.12
C MET A 24 16.42 13.86 15.01
N VAL A 25 15.50 14.69 14.55
CA VAL A 25 14.27 15.01 15.28
C VAL A 25 13.42 13.75 15.44
N GLN A 26 13.27 12.95 14.39
CA GLN A 26 12.51 11.69 14.45
C GLN A 26 13.14 10.68 15.42
N HIS A 27 14.48 10.52 15.41
CA HIS A 27 15.18 9.69 16.38
C HIS A 27 14.99 10.17 17.82
N TRP A 28 15.02 11.48 18.03
CA TRP A 28 14.75 12.08 19.34
C TRP A 28 13.33 11.80 19.82
N ASP A 29 12.32 11.99 18.95
CA ASP A 29 10.94 11.73 19.29
C ASP A 29 10.68 10.24 19.56
N HIS A 30 11.29 9.36 18.77
CA HIS A 30 11.25 7.92 19.01
C HIS A 30 11.87 7.54 20.37
N SER A 31 13.06 8.10 20.70
CA SER A 31 13.71 7.87 22.01
C SER A 31 12.86 8.37 23.18
N LYS A 32 12.15 9.51 23.03
CA LYS A 32 11.23 9.98 24.06
C LYS A 32 10.03 9.04 24.25
N LEU A 33 9.51 8.47 23.16
CA LEU A 33 8.43 7.47 23.25
C LEU A 33 8.91 6.21 23.96
N GLN A 34 10.11 5.71 23.65
CA GLN A 34 10.72 4.57 24.35
C GLN A 34 10.83 4.81 25.85
N LEU A 35 11.29 6.00 26.26
CA LEU A 35 11.35 6.35 27.68
C LEU A 35 9.98 6.39 28.34
N LYS A 36 8.96 6.91 27.66
CA LYS A 36 7.58 6.91 28.17
C LYS A 36 7.03 5.50 28.36
N GLU A 37 7.29 4.58 27.42
CA GLU A 37 6.89 3.18 27.53
C GLU A 37 7.60 2.42 28.66
N LEU A 38 8.83 2.82 29.01
CA LEU A 38 9.52 2.29 30.19
C LEU A 38 8.87 2.74 31.50
N ILE A 39 8.27 3.95 31.51
CA ILE A 39 7.59 4.52 32.67
C ILE A 39 6.18 3.93 32.79
N ASP A 40 5.45 3.84 31.67
CA ASP A 40 4.10 3.26 31.61
C ASP A 40 4.00 2.24 30.45
N PRO A 41 4.19 0.95 30.75
CA PRO A 41 4.14 -0.12 29.75
C PRO A 41 2.75 -0.34 29.12
N THR A 42 1.72 0.28 29.66
CA THR A 42 0.35 0.19 29.12
C THR A 42 0.08 1.23 28.05
N MET A 43 0.94 2.23 27.91
CA MET A 43 0.84 3.29 26.90
C MET A 43 1.97 3.13 25.88
N GLY A 44 1.62 3.10 24.60
CA GLY A 44 2.58 3.01 23.51
C GLY A 44 2.01 3.50 22.21
N SER A 45 2.89 3.85 21.27
CA SER A 45 2.54 4.26 19.92
C SER A 45 3.22 3.35 18.91
N ILE A 46 2.47 2.96 17.90
CA ILE A 46 2.94 2.12 16.80
C ILE A 46 2.80 2.92 15.51
N SER A 47 3.89 3.09 14.78
CA SER A 47 3.89 3.81 13.49
C SER A 47 3.90 2.82 12.34
N ILE A 48 2.90 2.97 11.46
CA ILE A 48 2.62 2.04 10.37
C ILE A 48 2.56 2.81 9.06
N ALA A 49 3.31 2.35 8.07
CA ALA A 49 3.18 2.83 6.69
C ALA A 49 2.61 1.72 5.80
N TYR A 50 1.76 2.07 4.84
CA TYR A 50 1.10 1.09 3.97
C TYR A 50 0.89 1.62 2.55
N VAL A 51 0.80 0.70 1.57
CA VAL A 51 0.50 1.06 0.18
C VAL A 51 -0.98 1.42 0.01
N HIS A 52 -1.28 2.38 -0.86
CA HIS A 52 -2.62 2.96 -1.08
C HIS A 52 -3.73 1.91 -1.20
N SER A 53 -3.49 0.83 -1.92
CA SER A 53 -4.49 -0.22 -2.15
C SER A 53 -4.97 -0.96 -0.90
N LEU A 54 -4.25 -0.87 0.22
CA LEU A 54 -4.65 -1.48 1.49
C LEU A 54 -5.46 -0.53 2.37
N GLY A 55 -5.47 0.78 2.03
CA GLY A 55 -6.08 1.84 2.85
C GLY A 55 -7.61 1.81 2.87
N LEU A 56 -8.27 1.27 1.83
CA LEU A 56 -9.72 1.28 1.73
C LEU A 56 -10.42 0.20 2.56
N SER A 57 -9.79 -0.96 2.75
CA SER A 57 -10.43 -2.10 3.42
C SER A 57 -9.56 -2.73 4.50
N TYR A 58 -8.37 -3.19 4.13
CA TYR A 58 -7.52 -4.01 5.00
C TYR A 58 -7.03 -3.26 6.24
N ILE A 59 -6.40 -2.10 6.08
CA ILE A 59 -5.85 -1.33 7.21
C ILE A 59 -6.94 -0.87 8.17
N PRO A 60 -8.08 -0.29 7.73
CA PRO A 60 -9.18 0.05 8.63
C PRO A 60 -9.73 -1.15 9.43
N ALA A 61 -9.90 -2.30 8.78
CA ALA A 61 -10.38 -3.51 9.44
C ALA A 61 -9.39 -4.01 10.51
N MET A 62 -8.10 -4.05 10.18
CA MET A 62 -7.02 -4.42 11.09
C MET A 62 -6.94 -3.46 12.29
N VAL A 63 -7.01 -2.15 12.05
CA VAL A 63 -7.02 -1.13 13.11
C VAL A 63 -8.19 -1.34 14.07
N LYS A 64 -9.39 -1.57 13.53
CA LYS A 64 -10.60 -1.83 14.33
C LYS A 64 -10.39 -3.02 15.26
N ILE A 65 -9.91 -4.14 14.76
CA ILE A 65 -9.71 -5.37 15.55
C ILE A 65 -8.60 -5.17 16.59
N PHE A 66 -7.47 -4.60 16.20
CA PHE A 66 -6.36 -4.34 17.11
C PHE A 66 -6.77 -3.41 18.27
N LYS A 67 -7.52 -2.35 17.98
CA LYS A 67 -8.02 -1.42 19.01
C LYS A 67 -9.03 -2.04 19.97
N GLN A 68 -9.74 -3.08 19.57
CA GLN A 68 -10.60 -3.85 20.50
C GLN A 68 -9.78 -4.70 21.48
N ILE A 69 -8.64 -5.23 21.02
CA ILE A 69 -7.75 -6.08 21.84
C ILE A 69 -6.83 -5.23 22.72
N SER A 70 -6.35 -4.13 22.18
CA SER A 70 -5.33 -3.26 22.81
C SER A 70 -5.74 -1.78 22.71
N PRO A 71 -6.77 -1.34 23.45
CA PRO A 71 -7.34 0.01 23.32
C PRO A 71 -6.40 1.13 23.77
N SER A 72 -5.45 0.83 24.65
CA SER A 72 -4.49 1.81 25.19
C SER A 72 -3.37 2.18 24.23
N TYR A 73 -3.05 1.33 23.25
CA TYR A 73 -2.02 1.64 22.27
C TYR A 73 -2.55 2.58 21.19
N SER A 74 -1.77 3.58 20.82
CA SER A 74 -2.06 4.49 19.71
C SER A 74 -1.45 3.96 18.40
N LEU A 75 -2.13 4.22 17.28
CA LEU A 75 -1.63 3.89 15.95
C LEU A 75 -1.45 5.18 15.14
N SER A 76 -0.25 5.38 14.61
CA SER A 76 0.05 6.41 13.62
C SER A 76 0.10 5.77 12.24
N LEU A 77 -0.75 6.21 11.33
CA LEU A 77 -0.93 5.61 10.02
C LEU A 77 -0.44 6.56 8.93
N GLN A 78 0.39 6.05 8.03
CA GLN A 78 0.93 6.80 6.91
C GLN A 78 0.76 6.01 5.62
N GLU A 79 0.10 6.61 4.66
CA GLU A 79 -0.08 6.05 3.33
C GLU A 79 1.05 6.49 2.39
N GLY A 80 1.53 5.58 1.54
CA GLY A 80 2.64 5.91 0.65
C GLY A 80 2.96 4.86 -0.41
N LYS A 81 3.94 5.19 -1.25
CA LYS A 81 4.51 4.26 -2.23
C LYS A 81 5.45 3.27 -1.54
N ALA A 82 5.56 2.04 -2.07
CA ALA A 82 6.44 1.01 -1.51
C ALA A 82 7.88 1.49 -1.30
N SER A 83 8.44 2.28 -2.22
CA SER A 83 9.79 2.85 -2.08
C SER A 83 9.93 3.81 -0.89
N THR A 84 8.89 4.59 -0.59
CA THR A 84 8.85 5.48 0.58
C THR A 84 8.74 4.68 1.86
N ILE A 85 7.88 3.68 1.91
CA ILE A 85 7.70 2.77 3.04
C ILE A 85 9.03 2.10 3.41
N ILE A 86 9.75 1.56 2.42
CA ILE A 86 11.06 0.94 2.64
C ILE A 86 12.06 1.95 3.20
N LYS A 87 12.11 3.17 2.67
CA LYS A 87 12.97 4.23 3.19
C LYS A 87 12.63 4.56 4.64
N ASP A 88 11.35 4.70 4.96
CA ASP A 88 10.87 5.04 6.30
C ASP A 88 11.18 3.93 7.32
N LEU A 89 11.09 2.66 6.92
CA LEU A 89 11.55 1.52 7.71
C LEU A 89 13.06 1.57 7.96
N LEU A 90 13.87 1.77 6.91
CA LEU A 90 15.33 1.81 7.03
C LEU A 90 15.81 2.97 7.91
N THR A 91 15.09 4.09 7.92
CA THR A 91 15.39 5.26 8.76
C THR A 91 14.69 5.25 10.12
N ASN A 92 14.04 4.16 10.51
CA ASN A 92 13.24 4.03 11.76
C ASN A 92 12.18 5.14 11.93
N THR A 93 11.62 5.63 10.83
CA THR A 93 10.52 6.59 10.84
C THR A 93 9.19 5.90 11.15
N VAL A 94 9.08 4.63 10.74
CA VAL A 94 7.95 3.76 11.04
C VAL A 94 8.43 2.41 11.58
N ASP A 95 7.59 1.76 12.38
CA ASP A 95 7.87 0.44 12.95
C ASP A 95 7.56 -0.67 11.95
N PHE A 96 6.46 -0.52 11.22
CA PHE A 96 5.97 -1.52 10.28
C PHE A 96 5.59 -0.91 8.93
N GLY A 97 5.82 -1.70 7.88
CA GLY A 97 5.34 -1.45 6.54
C GLY A 97 4.38 -2.55 6.07
N PHE A 98 3.33 -2.17 5.34
CA PHE A 98 2.44 -3.10 4.67
C PHE A 98 2.43 -2.85 3.17
N GLY A 99 2.70 -3.88 2.39
CA GLY A 99 2.71 -3.78 0.93
C GLY A 99 3.39 -4.95 0.26
N THR A 100 3.68 -4.78 -1.02
CA THR A 100 4.38 -5.77 -1.83
C THR A 100 5.90 -5.65 -1.67
N GLN A 101 6.61 -6.71 -1.97
CA GLN A 101 8.07 -6.70 -1.96
C GLN A 101 8.60 -5.97 -3.21
N TYR A 102 9.01 -4.71 -3.04
CA TYR A 102 9.57 -3.90 -4.11
C TYR A 102 10.99 -4.34 -4.51
N LYS A 103 11.84 -4.57 -3.51
CA LYS A 103 13.20 -5.11 -3.58
C LYS A 103 13.49 -5.80 -2.26
N THR A 104 14.43 -6.74 -2.28
CA THR A 104 14.94 -7.35 -1.05
C THR A 104 16.02 -6.45 -0.45
N PHE A 105 15.82 -6.09 0.81
CA PHE A 105 16.81 -5.37 1.61
C PHE A 105 17.25 -6.28 2.74
N PRO A 106 18.58 -6.54 2.89
CA PRO A 106 19.10 -7.45 3.92
C PRO A 106 18.69 -7.04 5.35
N GLU A 107 18.50 -5.74 5.57
CA GLU A 107 18.14 -5.15 6.87
C GLU A 107 16.68 -5.35 7.24
N LEU A 108 15.82 -5.73 6.28
CA LEU A 108 14.38 -5.87 6.47
C LEU A 108 13.95 -7.33 6.51
N GLU A 109 12.98 -7.62 7.37
CA GLU A 109 12.26 -8.88 7.44
C GLU A 109 10.91 -8.72 6.76
N TYR A 110 10.55 -9.69 5.94
CA TYR A 110 9.30 -9.75 5.16
C TYR A 110 8.53 -10.99 5.60
N THR A 111 7.42 -10.78 6.28
CA THR A 111 6.50 -11.87 6.65
C THR A 111 5.28 -11.81 5.76
N THR A 112 5.03 -12.85 4.98
CA THR A 112 3.83 -12.93 4.13
C THR A 112 2.60 -12.99 5.02
N LEU A 113 1.62 -12.11 4.76
CA LEU A 113 0.35 -12.08 5.47
C LEU A 113 -0.73 -12.82 4.69
N PHE A 114 -0.89 -12.46 3.44
CA PHE A 114 -1.86 -13.05 2.52
C PHE A 114 -1.49 -12.76 1.07
N THR A 115 -2.16 -13.45 0.15
CA THR A 115 -2.07 -13.17 -1.28
C THR A 115 -3.31 -12.38 -1.70
N ASP A 116 -3.10 -11.17 -2.24
CA ASP A 116 -4.16 -10.32 -2.75
C ASP A 116 -4.38 -10.60 -4.24
N ARG A 117 -5.61 -10.84 -4.64
CA ARG A 117 -5.99 -11.04 -6.04
C ARG A 117 -6.23 -9.68 -6.71
N ILE A 118 -5.80 -9.57 -7.95
CA ILE A 118 -6.05 -8.40 -8.78
C ILE A 118 -7.02 -8.81 -9.86
N VAL A 119 -8.19 -8.17 -9.87
CA VAL A 119 -9.32 -8.54 -10.72
C VAL A 119 -9.65 -7.45 -11.71
N LEU A 120 -10.11 -7.84 -12.90
CA LEU A 120 -10.67 -6.90 -13.87
C LEU A 120 -12.02 -6.40 -13.38
N ILE A 121 -12.26 -5.11 -13.53
CA ILE A 121 -13.53 -4.46 -13.27
C ILE A 121 -14.04 -3.73 -14.51
N ALA A 122 -15.35 -3.70 -14.65
CA ALA A 122 -16.07 -2.93 -15.65
C ALA A 122 -17.28 -2.23 -15.01
N ALA A 123 -17.88 -1.27 -15.70
CA ALA A 123 -19.17 -0.70 -15.29
C ALA A 123 -20.22 -1.82 -15.19
N ALA A 124 -21.19 -1.67 -14.27
CA ALA A 124 -22.19 -2.72 -14.01
C ALA A 124 -23.07 -3.07 -15.24
N ASP A 125 -23.21 -2.16 -16.19
CA ASP A 125 -23.93 -2.34 -17.44
C ASP A 125 -23.04 -2.70 -18.64
N HIS A 126 -21.72 -2.80 -18.43
CA HIS A 126 -20.76 -3.12 -19.49
C HIS A 126 -21.04 -4.50 -20.10
N PRO A 127 -20.88 -4.68 -21.44
CA PRO A 127 -21.13 -5.96 -22.11
C PRO A 127 -20.37 -7.15 -21.53
N PHE A 128 -19.14 -6.94 -21.02
CA PHE A 128 -18.31 -7.99 -20.43
C PHE A 128 -18.97 -8.64 -19.21
N VAL A 129 -19.70 -7.88 -18.41
CA VAL A 129 -20.39 -8.41 -17.21
C VAL A 129 -21.36 -9.53 -17.54
N LYS A 130 -22.02 -9.43 -18.70
CA LYS A 130 -23.00 -10.44 -19.16
C LYS A 130 -22.40 -11.61 -19.94
N ARG A 131 -21.17 -11.44 -20.46
CA ARG A 131 -20.51 -12.41 -21.37
C ARG A 131 -19.28 -13.09 -20.79
N GLN A 132 -19.02 -12.90 -19.51
CA GLN A 132 -17.84 -13.49 -18.86
C GLN A 132 -17.90 -15.04 -18.76
N PRO A 133 -16.75 -15.73 -18.78
CA PRO A 133 -15.42 -15.15 -18.91
C PRO A 133 -15.17 -14.58 -20.30
N ILE A 134 -14.37 -13.51 -20.37
CA ILE A 134 -13.89 -12.93 -21.64
C ILE A 134 -12.52 -13.49 -21.99
N SER A 135 -12.18 -13.48 -23.27
CA SER A 135 -10.84 -13.82 -23.73
C SER A 135 -9.85 -12.67 -23.51
N ILE A 136 -8.58 -13.00 -23.49
CA ILE A 136 -7.52 -11.98 -23.38
C ILE A 136 -7.47 -11.08 -24.65
N ASP A 137 -7.86 -11.59 -25.81
CA ASP A 137 -7.93 -10.83 -27.07
C ASP A 137 -9.05 -9.77 -27.01
N GLU A 138 -10.19 -10.09 -26.39
CA GLU A 138 -11.26 -9.12 -26.13
C GLU A 138 -10.81 -8.03 -25.18
N LEU A 139 -10.05 -8.40 -24.15
CA LEU A 139 -9.50 -7.43 -23.18
C LEU A 139 -8.48 -6.48 -23.85
N GLU A 140 -7.62 -6.97 -24.76
CA GLU A 140 -6.65 -6.13 -25.47
C GLU A 140 -7.32 -5.11 -26.41
N ALA A 141 -8.47 -5.46 -26.96
CA ALA A 141 -9.24 -4.58 -27.84
C ALA A 141 -10.04 -3.50 -27.09
N GLU A 142 -10.26 -3.69 -25.78
CA GLU A 142 -11.06 -2.80 -24.96
C GLU A 142 -10.23 -1.60 -24.45
N PRO A 143 -10.80 -0.38 -24.37
CA PRO A 143 -10.16 0.74 -23.70
C PRO A 143 -9.77 0.38 -22.26
N PHE A 144 -8.50 0.58 -21.91
CA PHE A 144 -7.96 0.22 -20.61
C PHE A 144 -7.54 1.44 -19.82
N ILE A 145 -8.00 1.50 -18.56
CA ILE A 145 -7.64 2.54 -17.60
C ILE A 145 -6.55 1.98 -16.70
N SER A 146 -5.35 2.50 -16.86
CA SER A 146 -4.14 2.00 -16.19
C SER A 146 -3.76 2.82 -14.96
N TYR A 147 -2.78 2.32 -14.23
CA TYR A 147 -2.09 3.09 -13.20
C TYR A 147 -0.96 3.90 -13.80
N THR A 148 -0.66 5.06 -13.19
CA THR A 148 0.49 5.90 -13.55
C THR A 148 1.79 5.11 -13.47
N PRO A 149 2.77 5.36 -14.36
CA PRO A 149 4.08 4.73 -14.31
C PRO A 149 4.77 4.89 -12.95
N GLY A 150 5.45 3.83 -12.51
CA GLY A 150 6.17 3.80 -11.23
C GLY A 150 5.34 3.32 -10.04
N THR A 151 4.04 3.07 -10.19
CA THR A 151 3.26 2.33 -9.18
C THR A 151 3.56 0.83 -9.24
N GLU A 152 3.45 0.13 -8.12
CA GLU A 152 3.73 -1.32 -8.07
C GLU A 152 2.69 -2.12 -8.88
N LEU A 153 1.44 -1.68 -8.87
CA LEU A 153 0.39 -2.37 -9.63
C LEU A 153 0.60 -2.21 -11.15
N LYS A 154 1.03 -1.02 -11.62
CA LYS A 154 1.41 -0.84 -13.02
C LYS A 154 2.53 -1.81 -13.42
N LYS A 155 3.58 -1.94 -12.61
CA LYS A 155 4.69 -2.87 -12.90
C LYS A 155 4.23 -4.33 -12.93
N LEU A 156 3.35 -4.72 -11.99
CA LEU A 156 2.78 -6.06 -11.95
C LEU A 156 1.98 -6.35 -13.23
N LEU A 157 1.10 -5.44 -13.63
CA LEU A 157 0.31 -5.58 -14.86
C LEU A 157 1.22 -5.64 -16.10
N ASP A 158 2.15 -4.69 -16.24
CA ASP A 158 3.09 -4.65 -17.36
C ASP A 158 3.90 -5.96 -17.46
N SER A 159 4.38 -6.48 -16.33
CA SER A 159 5.13 -7.75 -16.33
C SER A 159 4.24 -8.95 -16.68
N THR A 160 2.99 -8.97 -16.20
CA THR A 160 2.04 -10.04 -16.49
C THR A 160 1.71 -10.12 -17.98
N PHE A 161 1.35 -8.99 -18.58
CA PHE A 161 0.97 -8.96 -20.00
C PHE A 161 2.17 -9.10 -20.94
N SER A 162 3.31 -8.43 -20.64
CA SER A 162 4.52 -8.56 -21.46
C SER A 162 5.10 -9.97 -21.45
N SER A 163 4.98 -10.72 -20.35
CA SER A 163 5.42 -12.13 -20.29
C SER A 163 4.66 -13.05 -21.26
N GLN A 164 3.47 -12.62 -21.67
CA GLN A 164 2.61 -13.30 -22.65
C GLN A 164 2.66 -12.67 -24.04
N ASN A 165 3.59 -11.70 -24.28
CA ASN A 165 3.65 -10.88 -25.49
C ASN A 165 2.33 -10.14 -25.78
N ARG A 166 1.66 -9.67 -24.75
CA ARG A 166 0.39 -8.95 -24.78
C ARG A 166 0.55 -7.49 -24.34
N THR A 167 -0.32 -6.62 -24.83
CA THR A 167 -0.31 -5.18 -24.50
C THR A 167 -1.75 -4.68 -24.36
N LEU A 168 -2.06 -4.02 -23.26
CA LEU A 168 -3.37 -3.42 -23.04
C LEU A 168 -3.45 -2.06 -23.72
N HIS A 169 -4.60 -1.78 -24.36
CA HIS A 169 -4.90 -0.49 -25.01
C HIS A 169 -5.17 0.59 -23.97
N THR A 170 -4.12 1.13 -23.35
CA THR A 170 -4.25 2.17 -22.30
C THR A 170 -4.70 3.50 -22.91
N VAL A 171 -5.86 3.98 -22.48
CA VAL A 171 -6.46 5.27 -22.89
C VAL A 171 -6.35 6.33 -21.79
N TYR A 172 -6.38 5.93 -20.52
CA TYR A 172 -6.24 6.81 -19.36
C TYR A 172 -5.29 6.22 -18.33
N GLU A 173 -4.67 7.10 -17.55
CA GLU A 173 -3.81 6.71 -16.43
C GLU A 173 -4.22 7.46 -15.15
N GLY A 174 -4.39 6.72 -14.04
CA GLY A 174 -4.73 7.25 -12.73
C GLY A 174 -3.69 6.87 -11.68
N LEU A 175 -3.44 7.75 -10.71
CA LEU A 175 -2.58 7.45 -9.57
C LEU A 175 -3.36 6.70 -8.48
N GLU A 176 -4.60 7.12 -8.25
CA GLU A 176 -5.46 6.68 -7.15
C GLU A 176 -6.61 5.82 -7.68
N ILE A 177 -6.95 4.80 -6.90
CA ILE A 177 -8.03 3.86 -7.24
C ILE A 177 -9.36 4.57 -7.50
N ASN A 178 -9.67 5.63 -6.76
CA ASN A 178 -10.92 6.37 -6.90
C ASN A 178 -11.05 7.05 -8.28
N SER A 179 -9.95 7.57 -8.82
CA SER A 179 -9.93 8.17 -10.17
C SER A 179 -10.14 7.12 -11.24
N ILE A 180 -9.49 5.95 -11.11
CA ILE A 180 -9.63 4.83 -12.02
C ILE A 180 -11.07 4.31 -12.02
N VAL A 181 -11.61 4.03 -10.82
CA VAL A 181 -12.98 3.55 -10.64
C VAL A 181 -14.02 4.56 -11.14
N GLY A 182 -13.75 5.86 -10.96
CA GLY A 182 -14.62 6.92 -11.49
C GLY A 182 -14.80 6.81 -13.01
N LEU A 183 -13.69 6.64 -13.75
CA LEU A 183 -13.70 6.47 -15.21
C LEU A 183 -14.37 5.14 -15.62
N VAL A 184 -14.10 4.05 -14.89
CA VAL A 184 -14.78 2.75 -15.16
C VAL A 184 -16.28 2.88 -15.01
N LYS A 185 -16.79 3.55 -13.99
CA LYS A 185 -18.24 3.77 -13.77
C LYS A 185 -18.93 4.53 -14.91
N GLU A 186 -18.22 5.46 -15.53
CA GLU A 186 -18.71 6.21 -16.69
C GLU A 186 -18.53 5.44 -18.00
N ASN A 187 -18.14 4.15 -17.91
CA ASN A 187 -17.93 3.25 -19.05
C ASN A 187 -16.86 3.72 -20.06
N GLU A 188 -15.85 4.45 -19.57
CA GLU A 188 -14.70 4.94 -20.35
C GLU A 188 -13.65 3.85 -20.59
N GLY A 189 -13.84 2.67 -20.03
CA GLY A 189 -12.98 1.50 -20.18
C GLY A 189 -13.02 0.58 -18.98
N VAL A 190 -12.14 -0.42 -19.00
CA VAL A 190 -11.98 -1.41 -17.93
C VAL A 190 -10.66 -1.21 -17.19
N ALA A 191 -10.55 -1.73 -15.97
CA ALA A 191 -9.35 -1.60 -15.15
C ALA A 191 -9.10 -2.84 -14.29
N PHE A 192 -7.85 -3.05 -13.88
CA PHE A 192 -7.52 -4.03 -12.83
C PHE A 192 -7.37 -3.34 -11.48
N ILE A 193 -8.03 -3.86 -10.46
CA ILE A 193 -7.91 -3.39 -9.07
C ILE A 193 -7.77 -4.56 -8.09
N ALA A 194 -7.41 -4.26 -6.85
CA ALA A 194 -7.40 -5.26 -5.78
C ALA A 194 -8.80 -5.79 -5.49
N ASP A 195 -8.96 -7.11 -5.45
CA ASP A 195 -10.25 -7.78 -5.19
C ASP A 195 -10.87 -7.36 -3.85
N SER A 196 -10.01 -7.17 -2.85
CA SER A 196 -10.42 -6.80 -1.49
C SER A 196 -11.19 -5.47 -1.39
N VAL A 197 -11.14 -4.60 -2.41
CA VAL A 197 -11.84 -3.31 -2.39
C VAL A 197 -13.10 -3.30 -3.25
N VAL A 198 -13.31 -4.27 -4.14
CA VAL A 198 -14.45 -4.27 -5.08
C VAL A 198 -15.78 -4.25 -4.35
N SER A 199 -15.94 -5.06 -3.30
CA SER A 199 -17.19 -5.15 -2.52
C SER A 199 -17.59 -3.85 -1.81
N SER A 200 -16.65 -2.91 -1.65
CA SER A 200 -16.92 -1.60 -1.05
C SER A 200 -17.31 -0.53 -2.07
N ILE A 201 -17.35 -0.87 -3.36
CA ILE A 201 -17.57 0.06 -4.46
C ILE A 201 -18.84 -0.33 -5.24
N ASN A 202 -19.81 0.56 -5.28
CA ASN A 202 -21.02 0.36 -6.07
C ASN A 202 -20.82 0.83 -7.52
N GLY A 203 -21.53 0.24 -8.46
CA GLY A 203 -21.57 0.65 -9.89
C GLY A 203 -20.45 0.05 -10.75
N ILE A 204 -19.69 -0.89 -10.20
CA ILE A 204 -18.73 -1.71 -10.93
C ILE A 204 -18.99 -3.19 -10.64
N GLU A 205 -18.60 -4.04 -11.57
CA GLU A 205 -18.66 -5.49 -11.43
C GLU A 205 -17.31 -6.11 -11.79
N LYS A 206 -17.02 -7.28 -11.19
CA LYS A 206 -15.86 -8.09 -11.59
C LYS A 206 -16.13 -8.74 -12.92
N VAL A 207 -15.09 -8.86 -13.72
CA VAL A 207 -15.12 -9.60 -14.99
C VAL A 207 -14.01 -10.66 -14.95
N ASP A 208 -14.42 -11.90 -15.15
CA ASP A 208 -13.46 -13.00 -15.28
C ASP A 208 -12.83 -13.00 -16.67
N VAL A 209 -11.50 -13.17 -16.71
CA VAL A 209 -10.71 -13.29 -17.95
C VAL A 209 -10.18 -14.70 -18.04
N ASP A 210 -10.45 -15.39 -19.14
CA ASP A 210 -10.09 -16.78 -19.31
C ASP A 210 -8.57 -16.99 -19.26
N GLY A 211 -8.14 -17.95 -18.43
CA GLY A 211 -6.73 -18.27 -18.26
C GLY A 211 -5.88 -17.20 -17.57
N LEU A 212 -6.45 -16.09 -17.08
CA LEU A 212 -5.71 -15.02 -16.42
C LEU A 212 -5.96 -15.02 -14.90
N THR A 213 -4.89 -15.20 -14.14
CA THR A 213 -4.87 -15.01 -12.69
C THR A 213 -3.73 -14.07 -12.35
N ILE A 214 -4.05 -12.97 -11.67
CA ILE A 214 -3.06 -11.98 -11.23
C ILE A 214 -3.13 -11.91 -9.70
N GLU A 215 -2.01 -12.20 -9.08
CA GLU A 215 -1.89 -12.24 -7.63
C GLU A 215 -0.63 -11.50 -7.17
N ARG A 216 -0.68 -10.96 -5.97
CA ARG A 216 0.48 -10.34 -5.32
C ARG A 216 0.52 -10.70 -3.84
N PRO A 217 1.66 -11.13 -3.32
CA PRO A 217 1.81 -11.31 -1.89
C PRO A 217 1.85 -9.95 -1.17
N ILE A 218 1.14 -9.87 -0.05
CA ILE A 218 1.17 -8.73 0.88
C ILE A 218 1.98 -9.12 2.10
N TYR A 219 2.93 -8.27 2.45
CA TYR A 219 3.87 -8.49 3.54
C TYR A 219 3.67 -7.52 4.68
N LEU A 220 3.89 -8.02 5.89
CA LEU A 220 4.31 -7.22 7.03
C LEU A 220 5.83 -7.08 6.95
N ILE A 221 6.32 -5.85 6.91
CA ILE A 221 7.74 -5.53 6.73
C ILE A 221 8.21 -4.76 7.96
N HIS A 222 9.34 -5.17 8.53
CA HIS A 222 9.98 -4.42 9.62
C HIS A 222 11.49 -4.63 9.60
N LYS A 223 12.25 -3.85 10.39
CA LYS A 223 13.68 -4.06 10.54
C LYS A 223 13.99 -5.37 11.26
N LYS A 224 14.96 -6.14 10.73
CA LYS A 224 15.46 -7.37 11.37
C LYS A 224 16.16 -7.08 12.70
N GLN A 225 16.99 -6.05 12.69
CA GLN A 225 17.73 -5.58 13.85
C GLN A 225 17.25 -4.17 14.19
N GLY A 226 16.62 -4.04 15.31
CA GLY A 226 16.05 -2.78 15.78
C GLY A 226 15.27 -3.00 17.07
N TYR A 227 15.19 -1.97 17.86
CA TYR A 227 14.31 -2.00 19.03
C TYR A 227 12.88 -1.92 18.54
N LEU A 228 12.06 -2.91 18.89
CA LEU A 228 10.61 -2.83 18.83
C LEU A 228 10.09 -2.55 20.24
N SER A 229 9.27 -1.55 20.38
CA SER A 229 8.58 -1.23 21.64
C SER A 229 7.67 -2.38 22.07
N LYS A 230 7.22 -2.39 23.31
CA LYS A 230 6.22 -3.37 23.78
C LYS A 230 4.94 -3.31 22.96
N ALA A 231 4.51 -2.11 22.60
CA ALA A 231 3.36 -1.90 21.74
C ALA A 231 3.59 -2.49 20.33
N ALA A 232 4.77 -2.25 19.72
CA ALA A 232 5.14 -2.79 18.43
C ALA A 232 5.24 -4.33 18.46
N LEU A 233 5.80 -4.92 19.51
CA LEU A 233 5.84 -6.38 19.71
C LEU A 233 4.43 -6.97 19.81
N ALA A 234 3.55 -6.36 20.61
CA ALA A 234 2.16 -6.78 20.74
C ALA A 234 1.41 -6.71 19.39
N PHE A 235 1.67 -5.65 18.60
CA PHE A 235 1.11 -5.52 17.27
C PHE A 235 1.64 -6.58 16.31
N LYS A 236 2.96 -6.84 16.30
CA LYS A 236 3.56 -7.90 15.48
C LYS A 236 2.92 -9.25 15.79
N GLN A 237 2.80 -9.60 17.08
CA GLN A 237 2.19 -10.86 17.51
C GLN A 237 0.73 -10.93 17.07
N PHE A 238 -0.04 -9.87 17.27
CA PHE A 238 -1.42 -9.80 16.78
C PHE A 238 -1.52 -10.08 15.27
N MET A 239 -0.65 -9.47 14.46
CA MET A 239 -0.66 -9.67 13.00
C MET A 239 -0.37 -11.12 12.61
N LEU A 240 0.60 -11.76 13.27
CA LEU A 240 0.94 -13.16 13.01
C LEU A 240 -0.21 -14.11 13.41
N GLU A 241 -0.85 -13.87 14.56
CA GLU A 241 -1.98 -14.67 15.01
C GLU A 241 -3.23 -14.47 14.15
N TYR A 242 -3.49 -13.24 13.73
CA TYR A 242 -4.63 -12.89 12.89
C TYR A 242 -4.58 -13.61 11.54
N HIS A 243 -3.40 -13.66 10.92
CA HIS A 243 -3.21 -14.34 9.64
C HIS A 243 -2.94 -15.84 9.79
N GLY A 244 -2.31 -16.31 10.87
CA GLY A 244 -2.10 -17.73 11.13
C GLY A 244 -3.38 -18.50 11.43
N ARG A 245 -4.48 -17.82 11.79
CA ARG A 245 -5.80 -18.46 12.01
C ARG A 245 -6.69 -18.46 10.77
N ASN A 246 -6.35 -17.67 9.76
CA ASN A 246 -7.16 -17.43 8.56
C ASN A 246 -6.47 -17.87 7.26
N GLY A 247 -5.28 -18.51 7.35
CA GLY A 247 -4.50 -19.01 6.23
C GLY A 247 -4.64 -20.53 6.02
#